data_dde251702175c1962e09d01685ab11b1
#
_entry.id   dde251702175c1962e09d01685ab11b1
#
_cell.length_a   1.000
_cell.length_b   1.000
_cell.length_c   1.000
_cell.angle_alpha   90.00
_cell.angle_beta   90.00
_cell.angle_gamma   90.00
#
_symmetry.space_group_name_H-M   'P 1'
#
loop_
_entity.id
_entity.type
_entity.pdbx_description
1 polymer ?
#
loop_
_entity_poly.entity_id
_entity_poly.type
_entity_poly.pdbx_seq_one_letter_code
_entity_poly.pdbx_strand_id
1 'polypeptide(L)'
;MLEKLSKKTAGLDYGCGPSSALAKMFIEHGFKITLYDPFFYPANNALNFKYDFITCSEVVEHFHHPAKEFNKLNSLLKPGGWLGIMTSFQTDDSRFENWGYRRDPTHVIFYRIKTFMVVAEQMGWSCEIPCKNIVLMNKPF
;
A
#
# COMPACT_ATOMS: atom_id res chain seq x y z
N MET A 1 -4.02 -11.33 1.17
CA MET A 1 -3.37 -10.67 2.34
C MET A 1 -3.65 -11.41 3.64
N LEU A 2 -4.90 -11.63 4.04
CA LEU A 2 -5.25 -12.30 5.30
C LEU A 2 -4.57 -13.66 5.49
N GLU A 3 -4.48 -14.46 4.43
CA GLU A 3 -3.82 -15.78 4.46
C GLU A 3 -2.30 -15.74 4.70
N LYS A 4 -1.69 -14.57 4.49
CA LYS A 4 -0.24 -14.34 4.69
C LYS A 4 0.08 -13.91 6.13
N LEU A 5 -0.94 -13.60 6.93
CA LEU A 5 -0.77 -12.98 8.25
C LEU A 5 -1.16 -13.96 9.37
N SER A 6 -0.41 -13.93 10.46
CA SER A 6 -0.77 -14.65 11.69
C SER A 6 -1.75 -13.82 12.54
N LYS A 7 -2.65 -14.49 13.30
CA LYS A 7 -3.76 -13.88 14.05
C LYS A 7 -3.38 -12.96 15.23
N LYS A 8 -2.20 -12.42 15.33
CA LYS A 8 -1.83 -11.47 16.42
C LYS A 8 -0.99 -10.33 15.90
N THR A 9 -1.01 -10.13 14.58
CA THR A 9 -0.20 -9.10 13.93
C THR A 9 -0.87 -7.74 14.00
N ALA A 10 -0.05 -6.70 14.07
CA ALA A 10 -0.47 -5.30 14.04
C ALA A 10 -0.22 -4.69 12.67
N GLY A 11 -1.24 -4.06 12.12
CA GLY A 11 -1.20 -3.41 10.81
C GLY A 11 -1.33 -1.90 10.87
N LEU A 12 -0.88 -1.27 9.81
CA LEU A 12 -1.09 0.15 9.51
C LEU A 12 -1.89 0.26 8.22
N ASP A 13 -3.01 0.96 8.28
CA ASP A 13 -3.70 1.41 7.07
C ASP A 13 -3.21 2.82 6.73
N TYR A 14 -2.32 2.89 5.73
CA TYR A 14 -1.59 4.09 5.33
C TYR A 14 -2.34 4.79 4.20
N GLY A 15 -2.83 6.00 4.47
CA GLY A 15 -3.74 6.72 3.58
C GLY A 15 -5.17 6.20 3.68
N CYS A 16 -5.64 5.95 4.91
CA CYS A 16 -6.92 5.30 5.17
C CYS A 16 -8.16 6.14 4.79
N GLY A 17 -7.97 7.43 4.46
CA GLY A 17 -9.07 8.35 4.18
C GLY A 17 -9.98 8.58 5.41
N PRO A 18 -11.16 9.17 5.20
CA PRO A 18 -12.08 9.49 6.30
C PRO A 18 -12.78 8.27 6.89
N SER A 19 -12.86 7.16 6.14
CA SER A 19 -13.56 5.94 6.57
C SER A 19 -12.98 4.72 5.84
N SER A 20 -12.18 3.92 6.54
CA SER A 20 -11.58 2.72 5.96
C SER A 20 -12.46 1.49 6.15
N ALA A 21 -13.08 1.02 5.07
CA ALA A 21 -13.78 -0.27 5.04
C ALA A 21 -12.77 -1.44 5.18
N LEU A 22 -11.57 -1.27 4.63
CA LEU A 22 -10.51 -2.27 4.70
C LEU A 22 -10.04 -2.48 6.14
N ALA A 23 -9.80 -1.39 6.89
CA ALA A 23 -9.44 -1.48 8.30
C ALA A 23 -10.53 -2.16 9.15
N LYS A 24 -11.81 -1.84 8.90
CA LYS A 24 -12.93 -2.51 9.57
C LYS A 24 -12.93 -4.01 9.34
N MET A 25 -12.72 -4.43 8.07
CA MET A 25 -12.63 -5.85 7.72
C MET A 25 -11.47 -6.54 8.47
N PHE A 26 -10.29 -5.93 8.56
CA PHE A 26 -9.17 -6.50 9.32
C PHE A 26 -9.49 -6.62 10.81
N ILE A 27 -10.14 -5.60 11.41
CA ILE A 27 -10.54 -5.61 12.82
C ILE A 27 -11.54 -6.74 13.08
N GLU A 28 -12.53 -6.94 12.20
CA GLU A 28 -13.50 -8.04 12.28
C GLU A 28 -12.82 -9.43 12.20
N HIS A 29 -11.69 -9.53 11.51
CA HIS A 29 -10.86 -10.73 11.47
C HIS A 29 -9.87 -10.86 12.64
N GLY A 30 -9.93 -9.96 13.63
CA GLY A 30 -9.16 -10.01 14.87
C GLY A 30 -7.77 -9.37 14.80
N PHE A 31 -7.49 -8.57 13.78
CA PHE A 31 -6.22 -7.84 13.66
C PHE A 31 -6.28 -6.49 14.39
N LYS A 32 -5.13 -6.03 14.87
CA LYS A 32 -4.97 -4.66 15.39
C LYS A 32 -4.57 -3.75 14.24
N ILE A 33 -5.37 -2.72 13.96
CA ILE A 33 -5.11 -1.77 12.88
C ILE A 33 -4.93 -0.36 13.45
N THR A 34 -3.83 0.27 13.09
CA THR A 34 -3.62 1.70 13.26
C THR A 34 -4.01 2.41 11.97
N LEU A 35 -4.71 3.52 12.09
CA LEU A 35 -5.09 4.36 10.95
C LEU A 35 -4.11 5.53 10.83
N TYR A 36 -3.67 5.81 9.61
CA TYR A 36 -2.91 7.00 9.29
C TYR A 36 -3.39 7.60 7.96
N ASP A 37 -3.66 8.88 7.99
CA ASP A 37 -3.93 9.68 6.82
C ASP A 37 -3.51 11.12 7.12
N PRO A 38 -2.75 11.82 6.23
CA PRO A 38 -2.24 13.15 6.51
C PRO A 38 -3.35 14.21 6.69
N PHE A 39 -4.56 13.95 6.18
CA PHE A 39 -5.69 14.87 6.25
C PHE A 39 -6.72 14.48 7.31
N PHE A 40 -7.01 13.18 7.45
CA PHE A 40 -8.10 12.68 8.28
C PHE A 40 -7.64 12.08 9.60
N TYR A 41 -6.44 11.47 9.63
CA TYR A 41 -5.83 10.84 10.80
C TYR A 41 -4.35 11.23 10.89
N PRO A 42 -4.03 12.52 11.09
CA PRO A 42 -2.65 13.03 11.06
C PRO A 42 -1.83 12.68 12.31
N ALA A 43 -2.25 11.65 13.06
CA ALA A 43 -1.59 11.22 14.29
C ALA A 43 -0.13 10.81 14.01
N ASN A 44 0.80 11.70 14.27
CA ASN A 44 2.23 11.49 14.04
C ASN A 44 2.81 10.29 14.80
N ASN A 45 2.19 9.87 15.91
CA ASN A 45 2.60 8.68 16.65
C ASN A 45 2.46 7.39 15.84
N ALA A 46 1.51 7.29 14.91
CA ALA A 46 1.38 6.12 14.02
C ALA A 46 2.66 5.86 13.21
N LEU A 47 3.42 6.90 12.89
CA LEU A 47 4.66 6.81 12.13
C LEU A 47 5.91 6.51 13.00
N ASN A 48 5.74 6.37 14.31
CA ASN A 48 6.82 6.05 15.24
C ASN A 48 6.91 4.55 15.55
N PHE A 49 6.00 3.74 15.04
CA PHE A 49 5.96 2.29 15.27
C PHE A 49 6.32 1.51 14.01
N LYS A 50 6.65 0.23 14.21
CA LYS A 50 6.82 -0.74 13.13
C LYS A 50 5.68 -1.74 13.14
N TYR A 51 5.24 -2.12 11.96
CA TYR A 51 4.06 -2.95 11.74
C TYR A 51 4.42 -4.28 11.09
N ASP A 52 3.61 -5.28 11.37
CA ASP A 52 3.73 -6.60 10.75
C ASP A 52 3.20 -6.57 9.29
N PHE A 53 2.26 -5.65 9.03
CA PHE A 53 1.79 -5.38 7.66
C PHE A 53 1.34 -3.93 7.51
N ILE A 54 1.37 -3.46 6.27
CA ILE A 54 0.87 -2.14 5.89
C ILE A 54 -0.07 -2.32 4.69
N THR A 55 -1.17 -1.59 4.68
CA THR A 55 -2.07 -1.48 3.52
C THR A 55 -2.04 -0.06 2.96
N CYS A 56 -2.01 0.02 1.62
CA CYS A 56 -2.12 1.25 0.83
C CYS A 56 -3.20 1.02 -0.23
N SER A 57 -4.44 1.42 0.05
CA SER A 57 -5.56 1.23 -0.86
C SER A 57 -5.96 2.55 -1.49
N GLU A 58 -5.78 2.69 -2.81
CA GLU A 58 -5.97 3.94 -3.56
C GLU A 58 -5.13 5.08 -2.94
N VAL A 59 -3.82 4.86 -2.82
CA VAL A 59 -2.89 5.77 -2.14
C VAL A 59 -1.63 6.05 -2.96
N VAL A 60 -1.03 5.00 -3.53
CA VAL A 60 0.29 5.12 -4.17
C VAL A 60 0.28 6.02 -5.41
N GLU A 61 -0.86 6.13 -6.09
CA GLU A 61 -1.10 7.03 -7.21
C GLU A 61 -1.04 8.52 -6.85
N HIS A 62 -1.17 8.83 -5.57
CA HIS A 62 -1.07 10.19 -5.03
C HIS A 62 0.35 10.56 -4.57
N PHE A 63 1.31 9.65 -4.68
CA PHE A 63 2.69 9.90 -4.25
C PHE A 63 3.43 10.85 -5.20
N HIS A 64 3.65 12.10 -4.78
CA HIS A 64 4.48 13.04 -5.54
C HIS A 64 5.97 12.64 -5.59
N HIS A 65 6.44 11.91 -4.58
CA HIS A 65 7.82 11.42 -4.45
C HIS A 65 7.82 9.92 -4.10
N PRO A 66 7.51 9.02 -5.06
CA PRO A 66 7.31 7.59 -4.76
C PRO A 66 8.50 6.93 -4.07
N ALA A 67 9.73 7.20 -4.52
CA ALA A 67 10.92 6.62 -3.90
C ALA A 67 11.01 6.96 -2.41
N LYS A 68 10.70 8.21 -2.04
CA LYS A 68 10.69 8.66 -0.64
C LYS A 68 9.60 7.96 0.16
N GLU A 69 8.41 7.84 -0.41
CA GLU A 69 7.27 7.20 0.25
C GLU A 69 7.49 5.68 0.42
N PHE A 70 7.99 4.99 -0.60
CA PHE A 70 8.33 3.57 -0.48
C PHE A 70 9.45 3.32 0.55
N ASN A 71 10.47 4.18 0.63
CA ASN A 71 11.48 4.11 1.69
C ASN A 71 10.87 4.34 3.08
N LYS A 72 9.91 5.24 3.22
CA LYS A 72 9.17 5.46 4.46
C LYS A 72 8.36 4.21 4.85
N LEU A 73 7.62 3.62 3.92
CA LEU A 73 6.89 2.36 4.14
C LEU A 73 7.85 1.23 4.55
N ASN A 74 9.03 1.14 3.92
CA ASN A 74 10.07 0.20 4.31
C ASN A 74 10.52 0.42 5.77
N SER A 75 10.69 1.66 6.20
CA SER A 75 11.10 1.97 7.57
C SER A 75 10.04 1.60 8.61
N LEU A 76 8.76 1.65 8.23
CA LEU A 76 7.62 1.32 9.08
C LEU A 76 7.30 -0.19 9.11
N LEU A 77 7.80 -0.94 8.14
CA LEU A 77 7.54 -2.37 8.03
C LEU A 77 8.62 -3.17 8.76
N LYS A 78 8.22 -4.11 9.62
CA LYS A 78 9.13 -5.06 10.28
C LYS A 78 9.77 -6.00 9.26
N PRO A 79 10.95 -6.58 9.55
CA PRO A 79 11.45 -7.75 8.83
C PRO A 79 10.39 -8.86 8.79
N GLY A 80 10.24 -9.55 7.67
CA GLY A 80 9.19 -10.53 7.43
C GLY A 80 7.79 -9.94 7.19
N GLY A 81 7.62 -8.63 7.25
CA GLY A 81 6.34 -7.95 7.11
C GLY A 81 5.83 -7.85 5.67
N TRP A 82 4.54 -7.58 5.53
CA TRP A 82 3.84 -7.51 4.25
C TRP A 82 3.32 -6.11 3.94
N LEU A 83 3.54 -5.66 2.70
CA LEU A 83 2.92 -4.46 2.13
C LEU A 83 1.87 -4.89 1.11
N GLY A 84 0.61 -4.53 1.35
CA GLY A 84 -0.49 -4.73 0.42
C GLY A 84 -0.88 -3.41 -0.23
N ILE A 85 -0.88 -3.38 -1.56
CA ILE A 85 -1.24 -2.19 -2.35
C ILE A 85 -2.43 -2.52 -3.23
N MET A 86 -3.40 -1.62 -3.29
CA MET A 86 -4.44 -1.59 -4.29
C MET A 86 -4.37 -0.27 -5.06
N THR A 87 -4.20 -0.36 -6.38
CA THR A 87 -4.20 0.79 -7.31
C THR A 87 -4.51 0.29 -8.71
N SER A 88 -5.15 1.11 -9.53
CA SER A 88 -5.43 0.71 -10.91
C SER A 88 -4.17 0.67 -11.76
N PHE A 89 -3.89 -0.49 -12.37
CA PHE A 89 -2.71 -0.65 -13.24
C PHE A 89 -2.95 -0.03 -14.61
N GLN A 90 -1.97 0.75 -15.05
CA GLN A 90 -1.87 1.11 -16.47
C GLN A 90 -1.44 -0.13 -17.25
N THR A 91 -2.26 -0.53 -18.23
CA THR A 91 -2.02 -1.74 -19.02
C THR A 91 -1.55 -1.45 -20.44
N ASP A 92 -2.18 -0.52 -21.13
CA ASP A 92 -1.97 -0.23 -22.53
C ASP A 92 -1.88 1.30 -22.76
N ASP A 93 -0.85 1.73 -23.47
CA ASP A 93 -0.65 3.15 -23.79
C ASP A 93 -1.73 3.70 -24.70
N SER A 94 -2.29 2.91 -25.61
CA SER A 94 -3.38 3.32 -26.50
C SER A 94 -4.67 3.66 -25.74
N ARG A 95 -4.87 3.10 -24.55
CA ARG A 95 -6.04 3.34 -23.69
C ARG A 95 -5.81 4.45 -22.68
N PHE A 96 -4.56 4.87 -22.47
CA PHE A 96 -4.20 5.81 -21.42
C PHE A 96 -4.90 7.15 -21.55
N GLU A 97 -5.01 7.67 -22.78
CA GLU A 97 -5.65 8.96 -23.06
C GLU A 97 -7.11 9.03 -22.56
N ASN A 98 -7.84 7.92 -22.74
CA ASN A 98 -9.26 7.83 -22.39
C ASN A 98 -9.53 7.11 -21.06
N TRP A 99 -8.48 6.80 -20.31
CA TRP A 99 -8.59 6.11 -19.03
C TRP A 99 -9.13 7.05 -17.94
N GLY A 100 -10.30 6.73 -17.37
CA GLY A 100 -10.98 7.57 -16.37
C GLY A 100 -10.13 7.84 -15.11
N TYR A 101 -9.34 6.86 -14.69
CA TYR A 101 -8.46 6.97 -13.52
C TYR A 101 -7.40 8.09 -13.64
N ARG A 102 -6.93 8.36 -14.85
CA ARG A 102 -6.01 9.45 -15.17
C ARG A 102 -6.65 10.84 -15.04
N ARG A 103 -7.99 10.93 -15.09
CA ARG A 103 -8.71 12.21 -15.07
C ARG A 103 -8.85 12.80 -13.67
N ASP A 104 -8.58 12.01 -12.63
CA ASP A 104 -8.53 12.52 -11.26
C ASP A 104 -7.27 13.40 -11.13
N PRO A 105 -7.42 14.72 -10.80
CA PRO A 105 -6.29 15.64 -10.70
C PRO A 105 -5.36 15.32 -9.53
N THR A 106 -5.77 14.48 -8.59
CA THR A 106 -4.96 14.03 -7.46
C THR A 106 -4.11 12.80 -7.78
N HIS A 107 -4.39 12.12 -8.90
CA HIS A 107 -3.59 11.01 -9.39
C HIS A 107 -2.40 11.56 -10.19
N VAL A 108 -1.23 11.53 -9.61
CA VAL A 108 -0.01 12.11 -10.18
C VAL A 108 0.96 11.07 -10.74
N ILE A 109 0.73 9.80 -10.43
CA ILE A 109 1.56 8.68 -10.88
C ILE A 109 0.69 7.47 -11.26
N PHE A 110 1.13 6.74 -12.29
CA PHE A 110 0.43 5.57 -12.80
C PHE A 110 1.40 4.39 -12.87
N TYR A 111 0.97 3.28 -12.28
CA TYR A 111 1.82 2.11 -12.09
C TYR A 111 1.46 1.00 -13.07
N ARG A 112 2.48 0.33 -13.56
CA ARG A 112 2.37 -0.96 -14.26
C ARG A 112 2.85 -2.07 -13.33
N ILE A 113 2.47 -3.30 -13.61
CA ILE A 113 3.00 -4.48 -12.89
C ILE A 113 4.53 -4.44 -12.86
N LYS A 114 5.18 -4.14 -14.00
CA LYS A 114 6.64 -4.03 -14.11
C LYS A 114 7.22 -3.00 -13.13
N THR A 115 6.53 -1.90 -12.87
CA THR A 115 6.99 -0.87 -11.92
C THR A 115 7.11 -1.45 -10.52
N PHE A 116 6.10 -2.21 -10.06
CA PHE A 116 6.14 -2.84 -8.75
C PHE A 116 7.22 -3.92 -8.64
N MET A 117 7.47 -4.68 -9.71
CA MET A 117 8.57 -5.65 -9.75
C MET A 117 9.93 -4.94 -9.57
N VAL A 118 10.14 -3.81 -10.26
CA VAL A 118 11.37 -3.02 -10.12
C VAL A 118 11.50 -2.42 -8.72
N VAL A 119 10.44 -1.89 -8.15
CA VAL A 119 10.44 -1.36 -6.78
C VAL A 119 10.79 -2.45 -5.77
N ALA A 120 10.19 -3.63 -5.90
CA ALA A 120 10.49 -4.77 -5.04
C ALA A 120 11.95 -5.22 -5.16
N GLU A 121 12.46 -5.34 -6.37
CA GLU A 121 13.86 -5.70 -6.63
C GLU A 121 14.83 -4.69 -5.99
N GLN A 122 14.60 -3.39 -6.16
CA GLN A 122 15.42 -2.34 -5.55
C GLN A 122 15.41 -2.38 -4.02
N MET A 123 14.32 -2.82 -3.43
CA MET A 123 14.16 -2.97 -1.98
C MET A 123 14.63 -4.33 -1.45
N GLY A 124 14.96 -5.27 -2.32
CA GLY A 124 15.28 -6.64 -1.94
C GLY A 124 14.04 -7.41 -1.43
N TRP A 125 12.83 -7.05 -1.88
CA TRP A 125 11.58 -7.65 -1.46
C TRP A 125 11.05 -8.63 -2.51
N SER A 126 10.26 -9.63 -2.08
CA SER A 126 9.44 -10.39 -3.01
C SER A 126 8.19 -9.62 -3.42
N CYS A 127 7.64 -9.90 -4.60
CA CYS A 127 6.45 -9.25 -5.13
C CYS A 127 5.53 -10.28 -5.78
N GLU A 128 4.26 -10.25 -5.40
CA GLU A 128 3.20 -11.09 -5.94
C GLU A 128 2.08 -10.20 -6.47
N ILE A 129 1.47 -10.58 -7.59
CA ILE A 129 0.28 -9.95 -8.17
C ILE A 129 -0.86 -10.98 -8.15
N PRO A 130 -1.55 -11.17 -7.01
CA PRO A 130 -2.53 -12.23 -6.85
C PRO A 130 -3.77 -12.05 -7.73
N CYS A 131 -4.09 -10.81 -8.07
CA CYS A 131 -5.19 -10.49 -8.99
C CYS A 131 -5.01 -9.07 -9.54
N LYS A 132 -5.92 -8.66 -10.42
CA LYS A 132 -5.90 -7.33 -11.03
C LYS A 132 -5.88 -6.23 -9.96
N ASN A 133 -5.00 -5.26 -10.13
CA ASN A 133 -4.87 -4.06 -9.30
C ASN A 133 -4.42 -4.31 -7.84
N ILE A 134 -3.99 -5.52 -7.51
CA ILE A 134 -3.48 -5.88 -6.18
C ILE A 134 -2.02 -6.29 -6.26
N VAL A 135 -1.21 -5.71 -5.40
CA VAL A 135 0.20 -6.06 -5.20
C VAL A 135 0.40 -6.47 -3.76
N LEU A 136 1.10 -7.57 -3.56
CA LEU A 136 1.60 -8.00 -2.25
C LEU A 136 3.12 -8.07 -2.32
N MET A 137 3.79 -7.32 -1.45
CA MET A 137 5.24 -7.34 -1.31
C MET A 137 5.62 -7.84 0.07
N ASN A 138 6.66 -8.65 0.16
CA ASN A 138 7.17 -9.14 1.44
C ASN A 138 8.61 -8.69 1.64
N LYS A 139 8.83 -8.01 2.76
CA LYS A 139 10.16 -7.62 3.23
C LYS A 139 10.84 -8.85 3.84
N PRO A 140 12.07 -9.21 3.44
CA PRO A 140 12.78 -10.34 4.04
C PRO A 140 13.08 -10.10 5.52
N PHE A 141 13.42 -11.20 6.22
CA PHE A 141 13.88 -11.17 7.62
C PHE A 141 15.25 -10.52 7.78
#